data_ae0afa1ee9646db0261b521362f381f0
#
_entry.id   ae0afa1ee9646db0261b521362f381f0
#
_cell.length_a   1.000
_cell.length_b   1.000
_cell.length_c   1.000
_cell.angle_alpha   90.00
_cell.angle_beta   90.00
_cell.angle_gamma   90.00
#
_symmetry.space_group_name_H-M   'P 1'
#
loop_
_entity.id
_entity.type
_entity.pdbx_description
1 polymer ?
#
loop_
_entity_poly.entity_id
_entity_poly.type
_entity_poly.pdbx_seq_one_letter_code
_entity_poly.pdbx_strand_id
1 'polypeptide(L)'
;MKKYLFIVLLVGVCFGHDTWEIIQESIWNPKCTMCHVSGSSFAEQSGLILTEDVAYEELINVTPQNAHAAEDGLELVGTNGIASLYSSFLWEKINAPNYEHFYEDHPEYGSIMPMGLDFLTNGELEFIRQWIIAGAPENGDVADESLLSDTTIFALPDFEPLENPENGIQIHLPPFSVPPNFERELFYYVEIDTPDYLYVNRITTTMRSGSHHFIVYTYDESAQNNLPLEGVYRDIRNFDGSLNPSVLFQMQFQKFISGTQTRLFDYTFPEGVALKLDPSFGFDMNSHYNNYSNDTIVGEVYNNFYFSELADVNHIAEILQLNNTDIYLPANQETTLNAKFWIEEEIGEPINIFQLFSHAHRLNTEFKIFKVNLDDPEFKELIYISYDWEHPPIMKFDPPMFFNQRDGIEMEATYYNYTDEIVEFGLLSIDEMMISFGLYFTEEQLNNDINDKLPDKILLHSNFPNPFNPVTSLRYDLPEDGLVNITIYDMMGRVVKTLVNGSQTAGYKSIKWNATNDRNEPVSAGLYLY
;
A
#
# COMPACT_ATOMS: atom_id res chain seq x y z
N MET A 1 48.30 77.23 -3.96
CA MET A 1 47.35 76.34 -4.68
C MET A 1 46.99 75.21 -3.77
N LYS A 2 45.78 75.24 -3.17
CA LYS A 2 45.27 74.17 -2.32
C LYS A 2 44.60 73.14 -3.21
N LYS A 3 45.10 71.92 -3.23
CA LYS A 3 44.48 70.77 -3.91
C LYS A 3 43.37 70.22 -3.02
N TYR A 4 42.14 70.29 -3.49
CA TYR A 4 41.00 69.59 -2.87
C TYR A 4 40.94 68.17 -3.45
N LEU A 5 41.09 67.16 -2.55
CA LEU A 5 40.88 65.74 -2.87
C LEU A 5 39.37 65.48 -2.72
N PHE A 6 38.66 65.23 -3.80
CA PHE A 6 37.28 64.71 -3.76
C PHE A 6 37.38 63.19 -3.59
N ILE A 7 36.95 62.71 -2.40
CA ILE A 7 36.68 61.32 -2.17
C ILE A 7 35.22 61.09 -2.60
N VAL A 8 35.05 60.38 -3.73
CA VAL A 8 33.73 59.84 -4.11
C VAL A 8 33.56 58.57 -3.31
N LEU A 9 32.68 58.59 -2.29
CA LEU A 9 32.18 57.38 -1.66
C LEU A 9 31.20 56.75 -2.67
N LEU A 10 31.61 55.66 -3.32
CA LEU A 10 30.70 54.74 -3.98
C LEU A 10 30.00 53.97 -2.83
N VAL A 11 28.79 54.37 -2.46
CA VAL A 11 27.87 53.54 -1.72
C VAL A 11 27.38 52.50 -2.72
N GLY A 12 27.97 51.29 -2.65
CA GLY A 12 27.40 50.14 -3.33
C GLY A 12 26.07 49.85 -2.65
N VAL A 13 24.98 50.11 -3.33
CA VAL A 13 23.70 49.53 -2.94
C VAL A 13 23.80 48.06 -3.29
N CYS A 14 24.06 47.22 -2.30
CA CYS A 14 23.77 45.80 -2.41
C CYS A 14 22.23 45.72 -2.50
N PHE A 15 21.72 45.46 -3.66
CA PHE A 15 20.37 44.91 -3.81
C PHE A 15 20.51 43.46 -3.30
N GLY A 16 20.16 43.21 -2.03
CA GLY A 16 19.88 41.87 -1.57
C GLY A 16 18.66 41.37 -2.35
N HIS A 17 18.68 40.13 -2.79
CA HIS A 17 17.48 39.52 -3.33
C HIS A 17 16.45 39.44 -2.20
N ASP A 18 15.18 39.71 -2.49
CA ASP A 18 14.11 39.48 -1.53
C ASP A 18 14.02 37.98 -1.19
N THR A 19 13.73 37.63 0.07
CA THR A 19 13.63 36.23 0.50
C THR A 19 12.66 35.43 -0.38
N TRP A 20 11.53 36.04 -0.78
CA TRP A 20 10.57 35.40 -1.69
C TRP A 20 11.17 35.09 -3.06
N GLU A 21 11.90 36.03 -3.66
CA GLU A 21 12.58 35.81 -4.95
C GLU A 21 13.53 34.62 -4.89
N ILE A 22 14.30 34.50 -3.79
CA ILE A 22 15.21 33.36 -3.57
C ILE A 22 14.42 32.04 -3.45
N ILE A 23 13.30 32.03 -2.71
CA ILE A 23 12.41 30.86 -2.59
C ILE A 23 11.91 30.46 -3.97
N GLN A 24 11.41 31.41 -4.76
CA GLN A 24 10.88 31.14 -6.09
C GLN A 24 11.96 30.59 -7.02
N GLU A 25 13.11 31.26 -7.12
CA GLU A 25 14.16 30.89 -8.08
C GLU A 25 14.90 29.62 -7.68
N SER A 26 15.20 29.44 -6.38
CA SER A 26 16.11 28.39 -5.92
C SER A 26 15.39 27.14 -5.40
N ILE A 27 14.09 27.25 -5.03
CA ILE A 27 13.34 26.14 -4.44
C ILE A 27 12.13 25.77 -5.32
N TRP A 28 11.18 26.70 -5.55
CA TRP A 28 9.96 26.36 -6.28
C TRP A 28 10.26 25.99 -7.74
N ASN A 29 11.03 26.81 -8.45
CA ASN A 29 11.31 26.58 -9.87
C ASN A 29 11.97 25.23 -10.14
N PRO A 30 13.02 24.80 -9.41
CA PRO A 30 13.69 23.53 -9.69
C PRO A 30 12.98 22.29 -9.14
N LYS A 31 12.12 22.42 -8.10
CA LYS A 31 11.60 21.25 -7.36
C LYS A 31 10.07 21.11 -7.40
N CYS A 32 9.33 22.20 -7.60
CA CYS A 32 7.89 22.19 -7.42
C CYS A 32 7.13 22.52 -8.71
N THR A 33 7.61 23.48 -9.52
CA THR A 33 6.90 23.95 -10.73
C THR A 33 6.76 22.88 -11.80
N MET A 34 7.59 21.82 -11.81
CA MET A 34 7.42 20.73 -12.77
C MET A 34 6.06 20.02 -12.63
N CYS A 35 5.51 19.98 -11.40
CA CYS A 35 4.20 19.41 -11.11
C CYS A 35 3.15 20.51 -10.90
N HIS A 36 3.49 21.61 -10.24
CA HIS A 36 2.59 22.71 -9.90
C HIS A 36 2.65 23.84 -10.96
N VAL A 37 2.36 23.50 -12.20
CA VAL A 37 2.25 24.42 -13.34
C VAL A 37 0.84 24.34 -13.94
N SER A 38 0.34 25.47 -14.44
CA SER A 38 -1.00 25.53 -15.03
C SER A 38 -1.24 24.44 -16.08
N GLY A 39 -2.33 23.69 -15.94
CA GLY A 39 -2.71 22.59 -16.83
C GLY A 39 -2.04 21.26 -16.53
N SER A 40 -1.26 21.14 -15.43
CA SER A 40 -0.83 19.83 -14.92
C SER A 40 -1.92 19.21 -14.07
N SER A 41 -2.00 17.88 -14.06
CA SER A 41 -2.93 17.14 -13.20
C SER A 41 -2.71 17.42 -11.70
N PHE A 42 -1.45 17.61 -11.30
CA PHE A 42 -1.11 17.93 -9.92
C PHE A 42 -1.56 19.34 -9.50
N ALA A 43 -1.42 20.33 -10.38
CA ALA A 43 -1.91 21.68 -10.11
C ALA A 43 -3.45 21.71 -10.04
N GLU A 44 -4.13 20.95 -10.89
CA GLU A 44 -5.59 20.85 -10.87
C GLU A 44 -6.09 20.12 -9.62
N GLN A 45 -5.40 19.05 -9.21
CA GLN A 45 -5.73 18.28 -8.00
C GLN A 45 -5.50 19.06 -6.71
N SER A 46 -4.40 19.79 -6.61
CA SER A 46 -4.04 20.57 -5.41
C SER A 46 -4.65 21.96 -5.38
N GLY A 47 -5.11 22.47 -6.53
CA GLY A 47 -5.51 23.89 -6.72
C GLY A 47 -4.34 24.85 -6.52
N LEU A 48 -3.10 24.40 -6.71
CA LEU A 48 -1.89 25.17 -6.43
C LEU A 48 -0.99 25.28 -7.66
N ILE A 49 -0.72 26.50 -8.09
CA ILE A 49 0.24 26.81 -9.15
C ILE A 49 1.41 27.56 -8.52
N LEU A 50 2.64 27.09 -8.75
CA LEU A 50 3.86 27.64 -8.16
C LEU A 50 4.78 28.33 -9.17
N THR A 51 4.25 28.72 -10.33
CA THR A 51 5.00 29.51 -11.29
C THR A 51 5.14 30.98 -10.83
N GLU A 52 6.24 31.59 -11.17
CA GLU A 52 6.66 32.93 -10.71
C GLU A 52 5.59 34.02 -10.82
N ASP A 53 4.72 33.91 -11.83
CA ASP A 53 3.67 34.91 -12.13
C ASP A 53 2.47 34.86 -11.17
N VAL A 54 2.24 33.75 -10.45
CA VAL A 54 1.04 33.58 -9.61
C VAL A 54 1.32 32.97 -8.24
N ALA A 55 2.48 32.37 -8.03
CA ALA A 55 2.77 31.53 -6.85
C ALA A 55 2.53 32.25 -5.50
N TYR A 56 2.88 33.53 -5.39
CA TYR A 56 2.69 34.27 -4.15
C TYR A 56 1.20 34.45 -3.82
N GLU A 57 0.41 34.88 -4.82
CA GLU A 57 -1.04 35.08 -4.65
C GLU A 57 -1.78 33.76 -4.38
N GLU A 58 -1.32 32.66 -4.99
CA GLU A 58 -1.89 31.32 -4.79
C GLU A 58 -1.56 30.70 -3.42
N LEU A 59 -0.48 31.13 -2.75
CA LEU A 59 -0.06 30.60 -1.47
C LEU A 59 -0.60 31.35 -0.26
N ILE A 60 -0.59 32.70 -0.30
CA ILE A 60 -0.71 33.49 0.92
C ILE A 60 -2.17 33.65 1.37
N ASN A 61 -2.48 33.15 2.57
CA ASN A 61 -3.80 33.14 3.21
C ASN A 61 -4.89 32.53 2.32
N VAL A 62 -4.52 31.56 1.47
CA VAL A 62 -5.45 30.81 0.63
C VAL A 62 -5.85 29.52 1.34
N THR A 63 -7.15 29.22 1.35
CA THR A 63 -7.67 27.97 1.90
C THR A 63 -7.27 26.80 0.99
N PRO A 64 -6.70 25.69 1.53
CA PRO A 64 -6.36 24.51 0.75
C PRO A 64 -7.60 23.89 0.07
N GLN A 65 -7.41 23.26 -1.09
CA GLN A 65 -8.46 22.43 -1.70
C GLN A 65 -8.69 21.13 -0.93
N ASN A 66 -7.67 20.61 -0.22
CA ASN A 66 -7.84 19.47 0.66
C ASN A 66 -8.87 19.83 1.73
N ALA A 67 -10.00 19.08 1.74
CA ALA A 67 -11.15 19.41 2.58
C ALA A 67 -10.82 19.29 4.07
N HIS A 68 -10.04 18.28 4.49
CA HIS A 68 -9.66 18.11 5.89
C HIS A 68 -8.73 19.22 6.36
N ALA A 69 -7.70 19.57 5.59
CA ALA A 69 -6.85 20.71 5.91
C ALA A 69 -7.63 22.01 6.01
N ALA A 70 -8.65 22.21 5.17
CA ALA A 70 -9.56 23.36 5.23
C ALA A 70 -10.48 23.31 6.46
N GLU A 71 -11.01 22.16 6.84
CA GLU A 71 -11.82 21.96 8.06
C GLU A 71 -11.00 22.18 9.32
N ASP A 72 -9.73 21.79 9.34
CA ASP A 72 -8.78 22.06 10.42
C ASP A 72 -8.37 23.53 10.50
N GLY A 73 -8.84 24.35 9.57
CA GLY A 73 -8.63 25.80 9.55
C GLY A 73 -7.25 26.20 9.04
N LEU A 74 -6.59 25.34 8.27
CA LEU A 74 -5.30 25.65 7.69
C LEU A 74 -5.46 26.61 6.49
N GLU A 75 -4.40 27.37 6.25
CA GLU A 75 -4.18 28.15 5.03
C GLU A 75 -3.02 27.52 4.25
N LEU A 76 -2.91 27.72 2.95
CA LEU A 76 -1.73 27.23 2.24
C LEU A 76 -0.45 27.79 2.85
N VAL A 77 -0.38 29.10 3.10
CA VAL A 77 0.63 29.75 3.94
C VAL A 77 -0.03 30.85 4.76
N GLY A 78 0.02 30.71 6.09
CA GLY A 78 -0.46 31.74 7.02
C GLY A 78 0.56 32.88 7.22
N THR A 79 0.09 34.04 7.71
CA THR A 79 0.91 35.25 7.90
C THR A 79 0.98 35.74 9.34
N ASN A 80 0.61 34.91 10.32
CA ASN A 80 0.50 35.25 11.74
C ASN A 80 1.78 34.98 12.55
N GLY A 81 2.96 35.13 11.94
CA GLY A 81 4.22 34.90 12.60
C GLY A 81 4.46 33.41 12.94
N ILE A 82 5.00 33.11 14.11
CA ILE A 82 5.32 31.73 14.51
C ILE A 82 4.08 30.82 14.52
N ALA A 83 2.89 31.36 14.78
CA ALA A 83 1.65 30.59 14.76
C ALA A 83 1.34 30.07 13.34
N SER A 84 1.85 30.72 12.31
CA SER A 84 1.65 30.29 10.92
C SER A 84 2.32 28.97 10.59
N LEU A 85 3.34 28.53 11.32
CA LEU A 85 3.91 27.18 11.15
C LEU A 85 2.89 26.08 11.44
N TYR A 86 2.02 26.30 12.44
CA TYR A 86 1.00 25.34 12.87
C TYR A 86 -0.30 25.47 12.06
N SER A 87 -0.43 26.50 11.23
CA SER A 87 -1.61 26.74 10.41
C SER A 87 -1.30 26.81 8.91
N SER A 88 -0.07 26.48 8.51
CA SER A 88 0.33 26.46 7.09
C SER A 88 0.36 25.06 6.54
N PHE A 89 -0.59 24.71 5.67
CA PHE A 89 -0.66 23.41 5.03
C PHE A 89 0.60 23.12 4.18
N LEU A 90 1.17 24.12 3.54
CA LEU A 90 2.46 23.98 2.86
C LEU A 90 3.55 23.47 3.80
N TRP A 91 3.61 24.01 5.04
CA TRP A 91 4.62 23.58 6.01
C TRP A 91 4.44 22.11 6.38
N GLU A 92 3.21 21.66 6.64
CA GLU A 92 2.90 20.25 6.89
C GLU A 92 3.35 19.37 5.72
N LYS A 93 3.11 19.84 4.49
CA LYS A 93 3.44 19.07 3.27
C LYS A 93 4.94 18.97 2.97
N ILE A 94 5.78 19.91 3.39
CA ILE A 94 7.22 19.91 3.06
C ILE A 94 8.13 19.55 4.23
N ASN A 95 7.61 19.51 5.46
CA ASN A 95 8.40 19.27 6.66
C ASN A 95 8.78 17.79 6.81
N ALA A 96 9.68 17.30 5.96
CA ALA A 96 10.14 15.92 5.95
C ALA A 96 10.63 15.39 7.31
N PRO A 97 11.30 16.19 8.20
CA PRO A 97 11.61 15.74 9.56
C PRO A 97 10.41 15.29 10.40
N ASN A 98 9.20 15.76 10.07
CA ASN A 98 7.95 15.36 10.74
C ASN A 98 7.21 14.22 10.02
N TYR A 99 7.89 13.49 9.14
CA TYR A 99 7.32 12.49 8.22
C TYR A 99 6.42 11.45 8.91
N GLU A 100 6.86 10.89 10.04
CA GLU A 100 6.10 9.86 10.75
C GLU A 100 4.79 10.43 11.32
N HIS A 101 4.86 11.59 12.01
CA HIS A 101 3.68 12.26 12.55
C HIS A 101 2.72 12.72 11.45
N PHE A 102 3.26 13.22 10.32
CA PHE A 102 2.43 13.63 9.20
C PHE A 102 1.48 12.50 8.73
N TYR A 103 1.98 11.28 8.57
CA TYR A 103 1.17 10.15 8.13
C TYR A 103 0.35 9.48 9.23
N GLU A 104 0.78 9.60 10.49
CA GLU A 104 0.02 9.07 11.63
C GLU A 104 -1.13 10.00 12.04
N ASP A 105 -0.87 11.31 12.07
CA ASP A 105 -1.81 12.30 12.59
C ASP A 105 -2.75 12.83 11.50
N HIS A 106 -2.29 12.85 10.23
CA HIS A 106 -2.99 13.47 9.10
C HIS A 106 -2.98 12.57 7.85
N PRO A 107 -3.48 11.32 7.92
CA PRO A 107 -3.49 10.40 6.76
C PRO A 107 -4.29 10.96 5.57
N GLU A 108 -5.27 11.84 5.84
CA GLU A 108 -6.13 12.49 4.85
C GLU A 108 -5.51 13.72 4.15
N TYR A 109 -4.32 14.14 4.57
CA TYR A 109 -3.65 15.28 3.92
C TYR A 109 -2.93 14.90 2.61
N GLY A 110 -2.88 13.60 2.27
CA GLY A 110 -2.18 13.09 1.09
C GLY A 110 -0.65 13.03 1.29
N SER A 111 0.12 12.93 0.22
CA SER A 111 1.56 12.71 0.31
C SER A 111 2.35 13.94 0.76
N ILE A 112 3.44 13.69 1.48
CA ILE A 112 4.45 14.72 1.78
C ILE A 112 5.16 15.15 0.49
N MET A 113 5.59 16.40 0.40
CA MET A 113 6.18 16.99 -0.79
C MET A 113 7.70 17.25 -0.64
N PRO A 114 8.45 17.24 -1.74
CA PRO A 114 8.08 16.92 -3.11
C PRO A 114 7.81 15.42 -3.31
N MET A 115 6.72 15.09 -3.98
CA MET A 115 6.37 13.69 -4.27
C MET A 115 7.28 13.12 -5.36
N GLY A 116 7.83 11.92 -5.15
CA GLY A 116 8.69 11.24 -6.12
C GLY A 116 10.07 11.88 -6.35
N LEU A 117 10.45 12.90 -5.59
CA LEU A 117 11.73 13.57 -5.62
C LEU A 117 12.39 13.55 -4.23
N ASP A 118 13.67 13.94 -4.17
CA ASP A 118 14.34 14.17 -2.89
C ASP A 118 13.62 15.29 -2.10
N PHE A 119 13.52 15.11 -0.79
CA PHE A 119 13.01 16.14 0.11
C PHE A 119 13.81 17.45 -0.02
N LEU A 120 13.23 18.54 0.45
CA LEU A 120 13.97 19.79 0.57
C LEU A 120 15.17 19.60 1.48
N THR A 121 16.26 20.31 1.20
CA THR A 121 17.43 20.30 2.09
C THR A 121 17.07 20.96 3.43
N ASN A 122 17.81 20.61 4.49
CA ASN A 122 17.63 21.22 5.80
C ASN A 122 17.78 22.73 5.73
N GLY A 123 18.66 23.22 4.87
CA GLY A 123 18.84 24.65 4.64
C GLY A 123 17.64 25.29 3.95
N GLU A 124 17.07 24.66 2.93
CA GLU A 124 15.85 25.13 2.25
C GLU A 124 14.64 25.15 3.18
N LEU A 125 14.46 24.07 3.98
CA LEU A 125 13.39 24.01 4.98
C LEU A 125 13.52 25.13 6.02
N GLU A 126 14.71 25.32 6.58
CA GLU A 126 14.93 26.36 7.58
C GLU A 126 14.77 27.76 6.99
N PHE A 127 15.17 27.97 5.73
CA PHE A 127 14.98 29.22 5.02
C PHE A 127 13.49 29.55 4.83
N ILE A 128 12.68 28.58 4.38
CA ILE A 128 11.22 28.71 4.26
C ILE A 128 10.59 28.93 5.64
N ARG A 129 11.04 28.18 6.65
CA ARG A 129 10.55 28.33 8.03
C ARG A 129 10.72 29.76 8.55
N GLN A 130 11.90 30.35 8.33
CA GLN A 130 12.16 31.75 8.74
C GLN A 130 11.25 32.72 7.98
N TRP A 131 11.04 32.52 6.68
CA TRP A 131 10.13 33.32 5.87
C TRP A 131 8.70 33.27 6.40
N ILE A 132 8.16 32.05 6.70
CA ILE A 132 6.82 31.90 7.27
C ILE A 132 6.71 32.60 8.63
N ILE A 133 7.69 32.43 9.53
CA ILE A 133 7.71 33.08 10.85
C ILE A 133 7.74 34.60 10.73
N ALA A 134 8.40 35.13 9.73
CA ALA A 134 8.43 36.56 9.47
C ALA A 134 7.11 37.12 8.93
N GLY A 135 6.08 36.27 8.72
CA GLY A 135 4.79 36.63 8.16
C GLY A 135 4.72 36.50 6.65
N ALA A 136 5.61 35.69 6.09
CA ALA A 136 5.67 35.36 4.66
C ALA A 136 5.59 36.57 3.72
N PRO A 137 6.40 37.63 3.89
CA PRO A 137 6.31 38.83 3.08
C PRO A 137 6.79 38.58 1.63
N GLU A 138 6.17 39.24 0.66
CA GLU A 138 6.59 39.21 -0.75
C GLU A 138 7.93 39.94 -0.95
N ASN A 139 8.16 40.99 -0.18
CA ASN A 139 9.34 41.86 -0.32
C ASN A 139 10.12 41.91 1.01
N GLY A 140 11.41 41.98 0.92
CA GLY A 140 12.31 42.13 2.07
C GLY A 140 13.16 40.91 2.32
N ASP A 141 14.32 41.14 2.91
CA ASP A 141 15.26 40.12 3.32
C ASP A 141 14.94 39.72 4.78
N VAL A 142 14.23 38.61 4.96
CA VAL A 142 13.72 38.16 6.29
C VAL A 142 14.23 36.79 6.72
N ALA A 143 15.01 36.10 5.84
CA ALA A 143 15.62 34.83 6.14
C ALA A 143 17.13 34.84 5.80
N ASP A 144 17.92 34.11 6.54
CA ASP A 144 19.36 34.05 6.36
C ASP A 144 19.73 33.20 5.15
N GLU A 145 20.12 33.81 4.03
CA GLU A 145 20.53 33.15 2.79
C GLU A 145 21.68 32.15 2.98
N SER A 146 22.51 32.33 4.00
CA SER A 146 23.62 31.41 4.29
C SER A 146 23.15 29.99 4.64
N LEU A 147 21.91 29.83 5.08
CA LEU A 147 21.26 28.54 5.36
C LEU A 147 21.24 27.63 4.14
N LEU A 148 21.06 28.18 2.94
CA LEU A 148 21.01 27.43 1.70
C LEU A 148 22.33 26.71 1.37
N SER A 149 23.40 27.00 2.12
CA SER A 149 24.65 26.23 2.03
C SER A 149 24.58 24.86 2.70
N ASP A 150 23.58 24.60 3.57
CA ASP A 150 23.30 23.27 4.11
C ASP A 150 22.48 22.47 3.11
N THR A 151 23.18 21.62 2.36
CA THR A 151 22.60 20.72 1.37
C THR A 151 22.27 19.33 1.91
N THR A 152 22.38 19.14 3.24
CA THR A 152 21.94 17.88 3.85
C THR A 152 20.41 17.73 3.73
N ILE A 153 19.96 16.52 3.53
CA ILE A 153 18.55 16.19 3.35
C ILE A 153 18.11 15.30 4.50
N PHE A 154 16.89 15.49 5.00
CA PHE A 154 16.28 14.51 5.89
C PHE A 154 16.29 13.17 5.17
N ALA A 155 16.93 12.19 5.76
CA ALA A 155 16.94 10.83 5.24
C ALA A 155 16.02 9.99 6.12
N LEU A 156 15.06 9.32 5.50
CA LEU A 156 14.39 8.21 6.17
C LEU A 156 15.47 7.24 6.67
N PRO A 157 15.22 6.54 7.79
CA PRO A 157 16.15 5.53 8.28
C PRO A 157 16.66 4.64 7.15
N ASP A 158 17.93 4.28 7.20
CA ASP A 158 18.49 3.31 6.25
C ASP A 158 17.61 2.06 6.23
N PHE A 159 17.55 1.41 5.06
CA PHE A 159 16.84 0.15 4.96
C PHE A 159 17.51 -0.89 5.87
N GLU A 160 16.74 -1.34 6.85
CA GLU A 160 17.11 -2.42 7.77
C GLU A 160 16.22 -3.63 7.50
N PRO A 161 16.79 -4.83 7.27
CA PRO A 161 16.01 -6.06 7.24
C PRO A 161 15.23 -6.26 8.54
N LEU A 162 13.97 -6.66 8.44
CA LEU A 162 13.20 -7.01 9.64
C LEU A 162 13.80 -8.25 10.29
N GLU A 163 13.85 -8.27 11.61
CA GLU A 163 14.14 -9.48 12.37
C GLU A 163 13.00 -10.51 12.19
N ASN A 164 13.36 -11.79 12.18
CA ASN A 164 12.33 -12.83 12.11
C ASN A 164 11.44 -12.76 13.37
N PRO A 165 10.11 -12.81 13.22
CA PRO A 165 9.21 -12.77 14.36
C PRO A 165 9.37 -14.06 15.22
N GLU A 166 9.33 -13.91 16.55
CA GLU A 166 9.37 -15.05 17.48
C GLU A 166 8.12 -15.95 17.32
N ASN A 167 6.94 -15.32 17.12
CA ASN A 167 5.68 -15.99 16.83
C ASN A 167 5.11 -15.43 15.52
N GLY A 168 5.46 -16.06 14.42
CA GLY A 168 5.08 -15.57 13.09
C GLY A 168 5.94 -16.15 11.98
N ILE A 169 5.76 -15.60 10.80
CA ILE A 169 6.59 -15.92 9.63
C ILE A 169 7.11 -14.63 9.01
N GLN A 170 8.29 -14.71 8.43
CA GLN A 170 8.83 -13.70 7.54
C GLN A 170 8.78 -14.22 6.10
N ILE A 171 8.22 -13.41 5.20
CA ILE A 171 8.38 -13.59 3.76
C ILE A 171 9.34 -12.51 3.25
N HIS A 172 10.20 -12.89 2.32
CA HIS A 172 11.26 -12.04 1.81
C HIS A 172 11.24 -12.04 0.28
N LEU A 173 11.06 -10.85 -0.30
CA LEU A 173 11.32 -10.61 -1.72
C LEU A 173 12.81 -10.27 -1.86
N PRO A 174 13.63 -11.19 -2.38
CA PRO A 174 15.07 -11.00 -2.43
C PRO A 174 15.50 -9.82 -3.31
N PRO A 175 16.75 -9.33 -3.18
CA PRO A 175 17.24 -8.19 -3.94
C PRO A 175 17.11 -8.37 -5.46
N PHE A 176 16.52 -7.40 -6.14
CA PHE A 176 16.41 -7.33 -7.59
C PHE A 176 16.81 -5.95 -8.12
N SER A 177 17.33 -5.89 -9.36
CA SER A 177 17.77 -4.63 -9.96
C SER A 177 16.62 -3.92 -10.67
N VAL A 178 16.55 -2.59 -10.53
CA VAL A 178 15.66 -1.71 -11.30
C VAL A 178 16.55 -0.77 -12.14
N PRO A 179 16.55 -0.89 -13.47
CA PRO A 179 17.39 -0.07 -14.33
C PRO A 179 17.10 1.43 -14.22
N PRO A 180 18.02 2.30 -14.66
CA PRO A 180 17.79 3.74 -14.72
C PRO A 180 16.56 4.11 -15.56
N ASN A 181 15.79 5.11 -15.11
CA ASN A 181 14.61 5.62 -15.80
C ASN A 181 13.65 4.48 -16.21
N PHE A 182 13.42 3.53 -15.30
CA PHE A 182 12.63 2.35 -15.56
C PHE A 182 11.66 2.06 -14.41
N GLU A 183 10.44 1.74 -14.77
CA GLU A 183 9.39 1.24 -13.89
C GLU A 183 9.39 -0.28 -13.93
N ARG A 184 9.53 -0.93 -12.77
CA ARG A 184 9.52 -2.38 -12.68
C ARG A 184 8.50 -2.87 -11.68
N GLU A 185 7.53 -3.62 -12.15
CA GLU A 185 6.55 -4.31 -11.33
C GLU A 185 6.66 -5.82 -11.55
N LEU A 186 6.78 -6.55 -10.45
CA LEU A 186 7.02 -7.99 -10.49
C LEU A 186 6.29 -8.73 -9.37
N PHE A 187 6.16 -10.02 -9.57
CA PHE A 187 5.70 -11.00 -8.57
C PHE A 187 6.81 -11.96 -8.18
N TYR A 188 6.75 -12.43 -6.94
CA TYR A 188 7.64 -13.45 -6.40
C TYR A 188 6.86 -14.36 -5.45
N TYR A 189 6.72 -15.63 -5.84
CA TYR A 189 5.93 -16.61 -5.10
C TYR A 189 6.81 -17.41 -4.15
N VAL A 190 6.31 -17.65 -2.93
CA VAL A 190 6.93 -18.48 -1.90
C VAL A 190 5.92 -19.47 -1.34
N GLU A 191 6.36 -20.72 -1.15
CA GLU A 191 5.61 -21.74 -0.43
C GLU A 191 5.82 -21.57 1.08
N ILE A 192 4.80 -21.88 1.89
CA ILE A 192 4.87 -21.79 3.34
C ILE A 192 4.80 -23.20 3.91
N ASP A 193 5.85 -23.60 4.63
CA ASP A 193 5.97 -24.95 5.20
C ASP A 193 5.33 -25.02 6.59
N THR A 194 3.99 -24.87 6.65
CA THR A 194 3.21 -25.14 7.85
C THR A 194 1.90 -25.81 7.46
N PRO A 195 1.45 -26.84 8.19
CA PRO A 195 0.20 -27.53 7.89
C PRO A 195 -1.03 -26.83 8.47
N ASP A 196 -0.85 -25.89 9.41
CA ASP A 196 -1.94 -25.31 10.19
C ASP A 196 -2.32 -23.92 9.63
N TYR A 197 -3.58 -23.52 9.83
CA TYR A 197 -4.01 -22.15 9.56
C TYR A 197 -3.22 -21.16 10.40
N LEU A 198 -2.93 -20.01 9.79
CA LEU A 198 -2.24 -18.90 10.44
C LEU A 198 -3.29 -17.86 10.88
N TYR A 199 -3.16 -17.37 12.11
CA TYR A 199 -4.04 -16.33 12.66
C TYR A 199 -3.23 -15.05 12.84
N VAL A 200 -3.19 -14.23 11.82
CA VAL A 200 -2.37 -13.01 11.76
C VAL A 200 -3.07 -11.87 12.48
N ASN A 201 -2.39 -11.25 13.44
CA ASN A 201 -2.90 -10.10 14.21
C ASN A 201 -2.04 -8.84 14.07
N ARG A 202 -0.88 -8.94 13.42
CA ARG A 202 -0.02 -7.79 13.12
C ARG A 202 0.80 -8.08 11.87
N ILE A 203 1.01 -7.04 11.07
CA ILE A 203 1.79 -7.10 9.83
C ILE A 203 2.81 -5.96 9.87
N THR A 204 4.08 -6.28 9.59
CA THR A 204 5.12 -5.27 9.43
C THR A 204 5.82 -5.46 8.10
N THR A 205 6.14 -4.36 7.43
CA THR A 205 6.85 -4.37 6.15
C THR A 205 7.97 -3.35 6.16
N THR A 206 9.11 -3.70 5.57
CA THR A 206 10.17 -2.73 5.23
C THR A 206 10.60 -2.92 3.78
N MET A 207 10.75 -1.82 3.07
CA MET A 207 11.10 -1.78 1.65
C MET A 207 12.27 -0.85 1.40
N ARG A 208 13.12 -1.17 0.41
CA ARG A 208 14.13 -0.22 -0.06
C ARG A 208 13.48 0.98 -0.75
N SER A 209 14.22 2.09 -0.79
CA SER A 209 13.80 3.30 -1.51
C SER A 209 13.49 3.03 -2.98
N GLY A 210 12.58 3.82 -3.54
CA GLY A 210 12.07 3.67 -4.91
C GLY A 210 10.90 2.70 -5.01
N SER A 211 10.47 2.09 -3.88
CA SER A 211 9.24 1.31 -3.84
C SER A 211 8.03 2.22 -3.90
N HIS A 212 7.11 1.89 -4.81
CA HIS A 212 5.80 2.53 -4.93
C HIS A 212 4.76 1.79 -4.08
N HIS A 213 4.72 0.46 -4.17
CA HIS A 213 3.90 -0.37 -3.31
C HIS A 213 4.49 -1.78 -3.13
N PHE A 214 3.99 -2.44 -2.08
CA PHE A 214 4.17 -3.86 -1.86
C PHE A 214 2.83 -4.48 -1.47
N ILE A 215 2.45 -5.57 -2.14
CA ILE A 215 1.19 -6.28 -1.91
C ILE A 215 1.49 -7.77 -1.73
N VAL A 216 0.79 -8.40 -0.81
CA VAL A 216 0.82 -9.85 -0.62
C VAL A 216 -0.51 -10.44 -1.05
N TYR A 217 -0.44 -11.40 -1.94
CA TYR A 217 -1.57 -12.22 -2.38
C TYR A 217 -1.40 -13.67 -1.92
N THR A 218 -2.48 -14.39 -1.88
CA THR A 218 -2.53 -15.85 -1.83
C THR A 218 -3.38 -16.38 -2.99
N TYR A 219 -3.62 -17.66 -3.00
CA TYR A 219 -4.46 -18.35 -3.97
C TYR A 219 -5.50 -19.21 -3.26
N ASP A 220 -6.45 -19.78 -4.01
CA ASP A 220 -7.40 -20.76 -3.51
C ASP A 220 -7.41 -22.01 -4.40
N GLU A 221 -8.34 -22.92 -4.16
CA GLU A 221 -8.47 -24.19 -4.90
C GLU A 221 -8.67 -23.98 -6.42
N SER A 222 -9.17 -22.81 -6.86
CA SER A 222 -9.34 -22.51 -8.29
C SER A 222 -8.01 -22.38 -9.03
N ALA A 223 -6.95 -21.99 -8.31
CA ALA A 223 -5.60 -21.84 -8.85
C ALA A 223 -4.76 -23.12 -8.82
N GLN A 224 -5.27 -24.22 -8.27
CA GLN A 224 -4.52 -25.43 -7.92
C GLN A 224 -3.55 -25.96 -9.02
N ASN A 225 -3.87 -25.76 -10.29
CA ASN A 225 -3.02 -26.18 -11.41
C ASN A 225 -2.24 -25.03 -12.05
N ASN A 226 -2.37 -23.83 -11.53
CA ASN A 226 -1.85 -22.60 -12.11
C ASN A 226 -0.98 -21.78 -11.13
N LEU A 227 -0.59 -22.38 -9.99
CA LEU A 227 0.31 -21.72 -9.04
C LEU A 227 1.65 -21.39 -9.71
N PRO A 228 2.23 -20.25 -9.38
CA PRO A 228 3.54 -19.87 -9.89
C PRO A 228 4.65 -20.83 -9.43
N LEU A 229 5.77 -20.80 -10.12
CA LEU A 229 6.97 -21.48 -9.65
C LEU A 229 7.57 -20.71 -8.47
N GLU A 230 7.88 -21.42 -7.39
CA GLU A 230 8.54 -20.86 -6.21
C GLU A 230 9.90 -20.24 -6.56
N GLY A 231 10.17 -19.08 -5.99
CA GLY A 231 11.48 -18.44 -6.07
C GLY A 231 11.81 -17.81 -7.42
N VAL A 232 10.83 -17.57 -8.28
CA VAL A 232 11.02 -17.01 -9.62
C VAL A 232 10.42 -15.62 -9.72
N TYR A 233 11.24 -14.64 -10.15
CA TYR A 233 10.75 -13.30 -10.49
C TYR A 233 9.91 -13.35 -11.77
N ARG A 234 8.74 -12.75 -11.73
CA ARG A 234 7.77 -12.71 -12.83
C ARG A 234 7.35 -11.27 -13.08
N ASP A 235 8.02 -10.61 -14.00
CA ASP A 235 7.70 -9.23 -14.35
C ASP A 235 6.33 -9.16 -15.07
N ILE A 236 5.48 -8.18 -14.70
CA ILE A 236 4.20 -7.91 -15.39
C ILE A 236 4.48 -7.41 -16.81
N ARG A 237 5.53 -6.60 -16.98
CA ARG A 237 6.05 -6.13 -18.27
C ARG A 237 7.43 -6.70 -18.51
N ASN A 238 7.65 -7.22 -19.70
CA ASN A 238 8.99 -7.55 -20.17
C ASN A 238 9.83 -6.27 -20.33
N PHE A 239 11.16 -6.41 -20.34
CA PHE A 239 12.07 -5.26 -20.53
C PHE A 239 11.93 -4.54 -21.88
N ASP A 240 11.21 -5.12 -22.84
CA ASP A 240 10.85 -4.48 -24.12
C ASP A 240 9.52 -3.70 -24.04
N GLY A 241 8.90 -3.62 -22.86
CA GLY A 241 7.63 -2.96 -22.59
C GLY A 241 6.39 -3.79 -22.90
N SER A 242 6.54 -4.98 -23.49
CA SER A 242 5.40 -5.87 -23.75
C SER A 242 4.88 -6.50 -22.45
N LEU A 243 3.56 -6.70 -22.37
CA LEU A 243 2.93 -7.39 -21.25
C LEU A 243 3.30 -8.88 -21.23
N ASN A 244 3.41 -9.45 -20.04
CA ASN A 244 3.64 -10.87 -19.84
C ASN A 244 2.29 -11.62 -19.67
N PRO A 245 1.79 -12.33 -20.72
CA PRO A 245 0.47 -12.93 -20.67
C PRO A 245 0.31 -14.01 -19.60
N SER A 246 1.40 -14.70 -19.23
CA SER A 246 1.35 -15.75 -18.21
C SER A 246 1.19 -15.17 -16.81
N VAL A 247 1.77 -14.00 -16.54
CA VAL A 247 1.58 -13.28 -15.27
C VAL A 247 0.15 -12.75 -15.17
N LEU A 248 -0.33 -12.08 -16.22
CA LEU A 248 -1.72 -11.58 -16.28
C LEU A 248 -2.75 -12.71 -16.10
N PHE A 249 -2.48 -13.89 -16.66
CA PHE A 249 -3.33 -15.05 -16.45
C PHE A 249 -3.32 -15.51 -14.98
N GLN A 250 -2.17 -15.51 -14.31
CA GLN A 250 -2.06 -15.91 -12.89
C GLN A 250 -2.74 -14.92 -11.96
N MET A 251 -2.72 -13.63 -12.27
CA MET A 251 -3.37 -12.58 -11.46
C MET A 251 -4.88 -12.82 -11.27
N GLN A 252 -5.55 -13.52 -12.20
CA GLN A 252 -6.98 -13.81 -12.10
C GLN A 252 -7.34 -14.72 -10.92
N PHE A 253 -6.37 -15.44 -10.36
CA PHE A 253 -6.56 -16.37 -9.24
C PHE A 253 -6.07 -15.81 -7.91
N GLN A 254 -5.50 -14.61 -7.91
CA GLN A 254 -4.95 -13.98 -6.71
C GLN A 254 -6.05 -13.50 -5.78
N LYS A 255 -5.80 -13.69 -4.48
CA LYS A 255 -6.60 -13.16 -3.38
C LYS A 255 -5.73 -12.21 -2.59
N PHE A 256 -6.15 -10.97 -2.46
CA PHE A 256 -5.46 -9.96 -1.66
C PHE A 256 -5.37 -10.40 -0.20
N ILE A 257 -4.24 -10.18 0.46
CA ILE A 257 -4.04 -10.38 1.90
C ILE A 257 -3.74 -9.07 2.59
N SER A 258 -2.71 -8.38 2.14
CA SER A 258 -2.25 -7.12 2.71
C SER A 258 -1.48 -6.32 1.68
N GLY A 259 -1.34 -5.03 1.91
CA GLY A 259 -0.52 -4.17 1.08
C GLY A 259 -0.15 -2.89 1.81
N THR A 260 0.92 -2.26 1.35
CA THR A 260 1.36 -0.96 1.82
C THR A 260 2.05 -0.18 0.70
N GLN A 261 1.92 1.12 0.75
CA GLN A 261 2.63 2.07 -0.12
C GLN A 261 3.71 2.85 0.65
N THR A 262 3.83 2.62 1.96
CA THR A 262 4.86 3.23 2.79
C THR A 262 6.03 2.28 3.00
N ARG A 263 7.26 2.82 2.99
CA ARG A 263 8.49 2.03 3.14
C ARG A 263 8.61 1.29 4.46
N LEU A 264 8.06 1.87 5.50
CA LEU A 264 7.95 1.28 6.83
C LEU A 264 6.47 1.18 7.16
N PHE A 265 6.00 -0.02 7.43
CA PHE A 265 4.62 -0.27 7.75
C PHE A 265 4.54 -1.18 8.97
N ASP A 266 3.75 -0.78 9.94
CA ASP A 266 3.46 -1.54 11.15
C ASP A 266 1.97 -1.40 11.47
N TYR A 267 1.26 -2.50 11.36
CA TYR A 267 -0.17 -2.51 11.58
C TYR A 267 -0.58 -3.66 12.50
N THR A 268 -1.05 -3.30 13.68
CA THR A 268 -1.62 -4.23 14.66
C THR A 268 -3.14 -4.18 14.58
N PHE A 269 -3.79 -5.33 14.50
CA PHE A 269 -5.24 -5.46 14.46
C PHE A 269 -5.86 -5.17 15.84
N PRO A 270 -7.18 -4.90 15.91
CA PRO A 270 -7.87 -4.78 17.18
C PRO A 270 -7.69 -6.02 18.05
N GLU A 271 -7.75 -5.84 19.38
CA GLU A 271 -7.59 -6.94 20.33
C GLU A 271 -8.59 -8.08 20.07
N GLY A 272 -8.10 -9.29 20.01
CA GLY A 272 -8.91 -10.49 19.74
C GLY A 272 -9.33 -10.66 18.28
N VAL A 273 -8.85 -9.84 17.35
CA VAL A 273 -9.11 -9.97 15.91
C VAL A 273 -7.89 -10.53 15.20
N ALA A 274 -8.08 -11.52 14.33
CA ALA A 274 -7.00 -12.07 13.52
C ALA A 274 -7.49 -12.44 12.11
N LEU A 275 -6.64 -12.20 11.11
CA LEU A 275 -6.85 -12.68 9.75
C LEU A 275 -6.46 -14.16 9.67
N LYS A 276 -7.40 -15.00 9.27
CA LYS A 276 -7.16 -16.44 9.07
C LYS A 276 -6.63 -16.70 7.67
N LEU A 277 -5.42 -17.24 7.55
CA LEU A 277 -4.79 -17.57 6.28
C LEU A 277 -4.58 -19.08 6.15
N ASP A 278 -4.84 -19.61 4.96
CA ASP A 278 -4.48 -20.97 4.56
C ASP A 278 -3.09 -20.94 3.90
N PRO A 279 -2.04 -21.45 4.54
CA PRO A 279 -0.69 -21.40 4.00
C PRO A 279 -0.47 -22.37 2.84
N SER A 280 -1.40 -23.30 2.59
CA SER A 280 -1.22 -24.39 1.61
C SER A 280 -1.12 -23.89 0.16
N PHE A 281 -1.53 -22.66 -0.10
CA PHE A 281 -1.40 -22.03 -1.43
C PHE A 281 -0.24 -21.04 -1.53
N GLY A 282 0.59 -20.93 -0.48
CA GLY A 282 1.72 -20.02 -0.44
C GLY A 282 1.33 -18.54 -0.51
N PHE A 283 2.32 -17.69 -0.67
CA PHE A 283 2.14 -16.26 -0.81
C PHE A 283 2.83 -15.73 -2.07
N ASP A 284 2.17 -14.82 -2.74
CA ASP A 284 2.66 -14.18 -3.96
C ASP A 284 2.88 -12.69 -3.69
N MET A 285 4.14 -12.30 -3.62
CA MET A 285 4.56 -10.94 -3.32
C MET A 285 4.60 -10.13 -4.62
N ASN A 286 3.78 -9.09 -4.72
CA ASN A 286 3.86 -8.08 -5.76
C ASN A 286 4.66 -6.90 -5.24
N SER A 287 5.57 -6.39 -6.04
CA SER A 287 6.33 -5.20 -5.70
C SER A 287 6.55 -4.34 -6.93
N HIS A 288 6.33 -3.04 -6.76
CA HIS A 288 6.41 -2.05 -7.81
C HIS A 288 7.44 -0.98 -7.42
N TYR A 289 8.42 -0.76 -8.30
CA TYR A 289 9.51 0.19 -8.10
C TYR A 289 9.59 1.15 -9.27
N ASN A 290 9.71 2.44 -8.96
CA ASN A 290 9.97 3.51 -9.91
C ASN A 290 11.39 4.04 -9.72
N ASN A 291 12.21 3.93 -10.75
CA ASN A 291 13.58 4.46 -10.74
C ASN A 291 13.70 5.64 -11.70
N TYR A 292 13.61 6.84 -11.18
CA TYR A 292 13.78 8.09 -11.94
C TYR A 292 15.25 8.55 -12.00
N SER A 293 16.18 7.82 -11.35
CA SER A 293 17.58 8.16 -11.31
C SER A 293 18.34 7.68 -12.56
N ASN A 294 19.58 8.16 -12.73
CA ASN A 294 20.47 7.71 -13.80
C ASN A 294 21.27 6.45 -13.42
N ASP A 295 21.12 5.94 -12.21
CA ASP A 295 21.81 4.78 -11.68
C ASP A 295 20.82 3.61 -11.49
N THR A 296 21.34 2.37 -11.54
CA THR A 296 20.54 1.20 -11.19
C THR A 296 20.31 1.17 -9.68
N ILE A 297 19.05 1.09 -9.24
CA ILE A 297 18.71 0.87 -7.83
C ILE A 297 18.39 -0.61 -7.56
N VAL A 298 18.35 -0.95 -6.28
CA VAL A 298 18.03 -2.31 -5.81
C VAL A 298 16.72 -2.27 -5.06
N GLY A 299 15.73 -3.05 -5.52
CA GLY A 299 14.51 -3.34 -4.78
C GLY A 299 14.69 -4.56 -3.88
N GLU A 300 14.08 -4.54 -2.71
CA GLU A 300 14.08 -5.64 -1.74
C GLU A 300 13.02 -5.34 -0.68
N VAL A 301 12.27 -6.36 -0.24
CA VAL A 301 11.19 -6.20 0.75
C VAL A 301 11.22 -7.32 1.77
N TYR A 302 11.13 -6.98 3.05
CA TYR A 302 10.82 -7.91 4.13
C TYR A 302 9.41 -7.64 4.63
N ASN A 303 8.64 -8.70 4.84
CA ASN A 303 7.31 -8.62 5.44
C ASN A 303 7.16 -9.71 6.50
N ASN A 304 6.74 -9.31 7.70
CA ASN A 304 6.44 -10.23 8.80
C ASN A 304 4.93 -10.32 9.02
N PHE A 305 4.45 -11.53 9.17
CA PHE A 305 3.14 -11.83 9.74
C PHE A 305 3.33 -12.35 11.17
N TYR A 306 2.76 -11.66 12.14
CA TYR A 306 2.76 -12.08 13.54
C TYR A 306 1.47 -12.80 13.87
N PHE A 307 1.55 -13.86 14.68
CA PHE A 307 0.42 -14.73 14.94
C PHE A 307 -0.14 -14.55 16.35
N SER A 308 -1.46 -14.67 16.46
CA SER A 308 -2.15 -14.94 17.71
C SER A 308 -2.26 -16.43 17.94
N GLU A 309 -2.21 -16.85 19.19
CA GLU A 309 -2.71 -18.17 19.55
C GLU A 309 -4.23 -18.21 19.32
N LEU A 310 -4.73 -19.35 18.83
CA LEU A 310 -6.15 -19.48 18.53
C LEU A 310 -7.06 -19.19 19.74
N ALA A 311 -6.58 -19.47 20.96
CA ALA A 311 -7.31 -19.20 22.19
C ALA A 311 -7.55 -17.70 22.46
N ASP A 312 -6.72 -16.83 21.88
CA ASP A 312 -6.78 -15.38 22.03
C ASP A 312 -7.56 -14.71 20.88
N VAL A 313 -8.04 -15.48 19.89
CA VAL A 313 -8.80 -14.98 18.76
C VAL A 313 -10.31 -15.06 19.05
N ASN A 314 -10.96 -13.92 19.07
CA ASN A 314 -12.41 -13.81 19.27
C ASN A 314 -13.17 -13.65 17.95
N HIS A 315 -12.57 -12.94 16.97
CA HIS A 315 -13.16 -12.66 15.68
C HIS A 315 -12.16 -12.93 14.55
N ILE A 316 -12.66 -13.45 13.44
CA ILE A 316 -11.87 -13.58 12.21
C ILE A 316 -12.04 -12.29 11.40
N ALA A 317 -10.92 -11.68 11.06
CA ALA A 317 -10.89 -10.60 10.10
C ALA A 317 -11.10 -11.15 8.68
N GLU A 318 -11.88 -10.42 7.91
CA GLU A 318 -12.12 -10.68 6.50
C GLU A 318 -11.75 -9.46 5.66
N ILE A 319 -11.50 -9.67 4.39
CA ILE A 319 -11.12 -8.62 3.46
C ILE A 319 -12.38 -8.07 2.80
N LEU A 320 -12.60 -6.77 2.95
CA LEU A 320 -13.58 -6.02 2.21
C LEU A 320 -12.96 -5.59 0.89
N GLN A 321 -13.59 -5.96 -0.22
CA GLN A 321 -13.19 -5.50 -1.55
C GLN A 321 -14.44 -5.14 -2.34
N LEU A 322 -14.66 -3.83 -2.54
CA LEU A 322 -15.80 -3.29 -3.29
C LEU A 322 -15.29 -2.68 -4.58
N ASN A 323 -15.75 -3.19 -5.71
CA ASN A 323 -15.21 -2.83 -7.02
C ASN A 323 -16.32 -2.31 -7.95
N ASN A 324 -16.17 -1.09 -8.43
CA ASN A 324 -16.98 -0.56 -9.53
C ASN A 324 -16.24 -0.75 -10.86
N THR A 325 -16.75 -1.64 -11.70
CA THR A 325 -16.20 -1.90 -13.03
C THR A 325 -16.90 -1.11 -14.15
N ASP A 326 -17.95 -0.34 -13.80
CA ASP A 326 -18.67 0.50 -14.76
C ASP A 326 -17.99 1.87 -14.85
N ILE A 327 -16.80 1.89 -15.44
CA ILE A 327 -15.97 3.07 -15.63
C ILE A 327 -16.01 3.48 -17.11
N TYR A 328 -16.39 4.72 -17.35
CA TYR A 328 -16.37 5.36 -18.66
C TYR A 328 -16.00 6.82 -18.53
N LEU A 329 -14.77 7.16 -18.93
CA LEU A 329 -14.17 8.47 -18.78
C LEU A 329 -13.93 9.08 -20.17
N PRO A 330 -14.79 10.01 -20.63
CA PRO A 330 -14.58 10.69 -21.90
C PRO A 330 -13.27 11.48 -21.94
N ALA A 331 -12.69 11.59 -23.15
CA ALA A 331 -11.47 12.34 -23.37
C ALA A 331 -11.59 13.84 -22.98
N ASN A 332 -10.54 14.39 -22.38
CA ASN A 332 -10.43 15.81 -22.01
C ASN A 332 -11.62 16.30 -21.15
N GLN A 333 -12.04 15.48 -20.18
CA GLN A 333 -13.20 15.77 -19.36
C GLN A 333 -13.04 15.28 -17.92
N GLU A 334 -13.55 16.06 -16.97
CA GLU A 334 -13.78 15.62 -15.60
C GLU A 334 -15.05 14.77 -15.52
N THR A 335 -15.00 13.70 -14.77
CA THR A 335 -16.13 12.77 -14.57
C THR A 335 -16.15 12.27 -13.14
N THR A 336 -17.26 12.43 -12.45
CA THR A 336 -17.46 11.83 -11.13
C THR A 336 -18.34 10.59 -11.26
N LEU A 337 -17.84 9.45 -10.79
CA LEU A 337 -18.52 8.17 -10.75
C LEU A 337 -19.01 7.88 -9.32
N ASN A 338 -20.12 7.18 -9.22
CA ASN A 338 -20.70 6.77 -7.95
C ASN A 338 -21.08 5.29 -7.99
N ALA A 339 -20.77 4.57 -6.91
CA ALA A 339 -21.20 3.19 -6.72
C ALA A 339 -21.65 2.97 -5.27
N LYS A 340 -22.72 2.18 -5.07
CA LYS A 340 -23.25 1.86 -3.74
C LYS A 340 -23.27 0.35 -3.53
N PHE A 341 -22.83 -0.07 -2.36
CA PHE A 341 -22.77 -1.45 -1.91
C PHE A 341 -23.47 -1.56 -0.57
N TRP A 342 -24.45 -2.46 -0.48
CA TRP A 342 -25.25 -2.64 0.73
C TRP A 342 -24.72 -3.82 1.54
N ILE A 343 -24.54 -3.65 2.84
CA ILE A 343 -24.01 -4.71 3.73
C ILE A 343 -24.89 -5.97 3.66
N GLU A 344 -26.23 -5.79 3.56
CA GLU A 344 -27.17 -6.91 3.41
C GLU A 344 -26.91 -7.74 2.14
N GLU A 345 -26.50 -7.10 1.04
CA GLU A 345 -26.29 -7.76 -0.26
C GLU A 345 -24.89 -8.34 -0.38
N GLU A 346 -23.86 -7.63 0.11
CA GLU A 346 -22.46 -8.02 -0.05
C GLU A 346 -22.03 -9.06 0.99
N ILE A 347 -22.52 -8.95 2.23
CA ILE A 347 -22.04 -9.75 3.38
C ILE A 347 -23.19 -10.50 4.04
N GLY A 348 -24.35 -9.86 4.21
CA GLY A 348 -25.55 -10.49 4.77
C GLY A 348 -25.70 -10.33 6.29
N GLU A 349 -24.71 -9.83 7.01
CA GLU A 349 -24.71 -9.62 8.45
C GLU A 349 -24.00 -8.33 8.86
N PRO A 350 -24.24 -7.80 10.09
CA PRO A 350 -23.52 -6.62 10.58
C PRO A 350 -22.03 -6.82 10.68
N ILE A 351 -21.25 -5.76 10.39
CA ILE A 351 -19.80 -5.79 10.38
C ILE A 351 -19.20 -4.64 11.18
N ASN A 352 -17.95 -4.82 11.57
CA ASN A 352 -17.09 -3.82 12.19
C ASN A 352 -15.87 -3.61 11.30
N ILE A 353 -15.81 -2.48 10.60
CA ILE A 353 -14.67 -2.11 9.75
C ILE A 353 -13.60 -1.47 10.63
N PHE A 354 -12.36 -1.95 10.54
CA PHE A 354 -11.24 -1.40 11.30
C PHE A 354 -10.10 -0.87 10.41
N GLN A 355 -10.16 -1.15 9.10
CA GLN A 355 -9.25 -0.57 8.11
C GLN A 355 -10.02 -0.31 6.83
N LEU A 356 -9.72 0.82 6.16
CA LEU A 356 -10.33 1.20 4.88
C LEU A 356 -9.35 2.03 4.06
N PHE A 357 -9.27 1.79 2.75
CA PHE A 357 -8.52 2.60 1.80
C PHE A 357 -9.06 2.45 0.38
N SER A 358 -8.73 3.39 -0.48
CA SER A 358 -9.12 3.39 -1.89
C SER A 358 -8.01 2.85 -2.79
N HIS A 359 -8.39 2.43 -3.99
CA HIS A 359 -7.48 2.17 -5.09
C HIS A 359 -8.10 2.67 -6.40
N ALA A 360 -7.36 3.50 -7.08
CA ALA A 360 -7.66 4.04 -8.41
C ALA A 360 -6.34 4.18 -9.17
N HIS A 361 -6.40 4.63 -10.42
CA HIS A 361 -5.21 4.92 -11.22
C HIS A 361 -5.05 6.42 -11.47
N ARG A 362 -4.12 6.78 -12.35
CA ARG A 362 -3.55 8.12 -12.56
C ARG A 362 -4.52 9.25 -12.95
N LEU A 363 -5.75 8.93 -13.37
CA LEU A 363 -6.74 9.95 -13.72
C LEU A 363 -7.63 10.33 -12.53
N ASN A 364 -7.54 9.58 -11.41
CA ASN A 364 -8.28 9.89 -10.20
C ASN A 364 -7.72 11.15 -9.53
N THR A 365 -8.59 12.09 -9.22
CA THR A 365 -8.26 13.36 -8.58
C THR A 365 -8.83 13.47 -7.17
N GLU A 366 -9.90 12.72 -6.88
CA GLU A 366 -10.54 12.66 -5.57
C GLU A 366 -11.25 11.31 -5.41
N PHE A 367 -11.11 10.69 -4.25
CA PHE A 367 -11.84 9.47 -3.91
C PHE A 367 -12.46 9.61 -2.53
N LYS A 368 -13.78 9.51 -2.45
CA LYS A 368 -14.54 9.58 -1.21
C LYS A 368 -15.28 8.29 -0.95
N ILE A 369 -15.38 7.92 0.33
CA ILE A 369 -16.22 6.82 0.77
C ILE A 369 -17.14 7.34 1.86
N PHE A 370 -18.43 7.03 1.72
CA PHE A 370 -19.45 7.43 2.66
C PHE A 370 -20.14 6.21 3.26
N LYS A 371 -20.48 6.31 4.53
CA LYS A 371 -21.49 5.45 5.14
C LYS A 371 -22.86 6.01 4.78
N VAL A 372 -23.75 5.14 4.26
CA VAL A 372 -25.12 5.45 3.87
C VAL A 372 -26.08 4.46 4.52
N ASN A 373 -27.41 4.74 4.50
CA ASN A 373 -28.38 3.86 5.12
C ASN A 373 -29.63 3.70 4.23
N LEU A 374 -30.11 2.47 4.06
CA LEU A 374 -31.28 2.15 3.23
C LEU A 374 -32.60 2.73 3.77
N ASP A 375 -32.73 2.85 5.09
CA ASP A 375 -33.95 3.34 5.75
C ASP A 375 -33.97 4.85 5.90
N ASP A 376 -32.82 5.52 5.76
CA ASP A 376 -32.65 6.97 5.73
C ASP A 376 -31.82 7.40 4.50
N PRO A 377 -32.44 7.64 3.36
CA PRO A 377 -31.74 8.01 2.12
C PRO A 377 -31.00 9.36 2.17
N GLU A 378 -31.29 10.22 3.14
CA GLU A 378 -30.61 11.49 3.35
C GLU A 378 -29.35 11.34 4.23
N PHE A 379 -29.21 10.19 4.92
CA PHE A 379 -28.03 9.91 5.71
C PHE A 379 -26.83 9.61 4.80
N LYS A 380 -25.81 10.44 4.88
CA LYS A 380 -24.55 10.27 4.16
C LYS A 380 -23.42 10.86 5.01
N GLU A 381 -22.62 9.98 5.62
CA GLU A 381 -21.48 10.31 6.48
C GLU A 381 -20.18 10.04 5.75
N LEU A 382 -19.33 11.06 5.58
CA LEU A 382 -18.00 10.89 5.00
C LEU A 382 -17.11 10.13 6.00
N ILE A 383 -16.56 8.99 5.58
CA ILE A 383 -15.71 8.14 6.42
C ILE A 383 -14.30 7.96 5.86
N TYR A 384 -14.09 8.39 4.61
CA TYR A 384 -12.79 8.31 3.94
C TYR A 384 -12.72 9.33 2.82
N ILE A 385 -11.56 9.95 2.67
CA ILE A 385 -11.23 10.78 1.51
C ILE A 385 -9.77 10.59 1.13
N SER A 386 -9.49 10.60 -0.17
CA SER A 386 -8.14 10.65 -0.74
C SER A 386 -8.09 11.62 -1.90
N TYR A 387 -7.04 12.41 -1.98
CA TYR A 387 -6.66 13.22 -3.13
C TYR A 387 -5.40 12.69 -3.81
N ASP A 388 -4.88 11.58 -3.33
CA ASP A 388 -3.66 10.95 -3.82
C ASP A 388 -3.98 9.52 -4.27
N TRP A 389 -4.04 9.32 -5.59
CA TRP A 389 -4.29 8.01 -6.16
C TRP A 389 -3.08 7.08 -6.01
N GLU A 390 -1.87 7.66 -5.93
CA GLU A 390 -0.61 6.93 -5.88
C GLU A 390 -0.32 6.41 -4.47
N HIS A 391 -0.63 7.23 -3.44
CA HIS A 391 -0.44 6.88 -2.03
C HIS A 391 -1.72 7.19 -1.22
N PRO A 392 -2.83 6.49 -1.50
CA PRO A 392 -4.06 6.72 -0.78
C PRO A 392 -3.87 6.39 0.72
N PRO A 393 -4.40 7.21 1.63
CA PRO A 393 -4.28 6.99 3.06
C PRO A 393 -4.94 5.67 3.46
N ILE A 394 -4.31 4.95 4.41
CA ILE A 394 -4.90 3.76 5.02
C ILE A 394 -5.53 4.17 6.34
N MET A 395 -6.86 4.36 6.33
CA MET A 395 -7.61 4.73 7.54
C MET A 395 -7.70 3.56 8.49
N LYS A 396 -7.43 3.83 9.77
CA LYS A 396 -7.56 2.89 10.88
C LYS A 396 -8.67 3.38 11.80
N PHE A 397 -9.66 2.56 12.06
CA PHE A 397 -10.75 2.90 12.97
C PHE A 397 -10.53 2.23 14.34
N ASP A 398 -10.31 3.04 15.37
CA ASP A 398 -10.22 2.62 16.76
C ASP A 398 -11.11 3.53 17.64
N PRO A 399 -12.26 3.02 18.13
CA PRO A 399 -12.80 1.67 17.93
C PRO A 399 -13.23 1.40 16.49
N PRO A 400 -13.32 0.10 16.08
CA PRO A 400 -13.85 -0.27 14.77
C PRO A 400 -15.23 0.33 14.48
N MET A 401 -15.44 0.75 13.24
CA MET A 401 -16.68 1.39 12.81
C MET A 401 -17.77 0.34 12.52
N PHE A 402 -18.86 0.41 13.27
CA PHE A 402 -19.97 -0.52 13.13
C PHE A 402 -20.88 -0.18 11.93
N PHE A 403 -21.24 -1.19 11.15
CA PHE A 403 -22.24 -1.13 10.10
C PHE A 403 -23.31 -2.19 10.37
N ASN A 404 -24.58 -1.80 10.43
CA ASN A 404 -25.69 -2.75 10.47
C ASN A 404 -26.04 -3.22 9.05
N GLN A 405 -26.92 -4.25 8.94
CA GLN A 405 -27.31 -4.80 7.62
C GLN A 405 -27.94 -3.77 6.68
N ARG A 406 -28.59 -2.72 7.23
CA ARG A 406 -29.25 -1.67 6.44
C ARG A 406 -28.31 -0.52 6.06
N ASP A 407 -27.09 -0.54 6.60
CA ASP A 407 -26.06 0.40 6.19
C ASP A 407 -25.44 -0.05 4.86
N GLY A 408 -24.80 0.89 4.21
CA GLY A 408 -24.07 0.66 2.96
C GLY A 408 -22.83 1.53 2.87
N ILE A 409 -22.03 1.23 1.88
CA ILE A 409 -20.84 1.98 1.50
C ILE A 409 -21.11 2.61 0.13
N GLU A 410 -21.05 3.94 0.04
CA GLU A 410 -21.10 4.67 -1.21
C GLU A 410 -19.70 5.17 -1.54
N MET A 411 -19.17 4.76 -2.68
CA MET A 411 -17.95 5.31 -3.24
C MET A 411 -18.31 6.43 -4.21
N GLU A 412 -17.57 7.53 -4.16
CA GLU A 412 -17.62 8.64 -5.09
C GLU A 412 -16.20 8.97 -5.52
N ALA A 413 -15.90 8.80 -6.79
CA ALA A 413 -14.55 9.05 -7.32
C ALA A 413 -14.61 10.00 -8.50
N THR A 414 -13.82 11.06 -8.44
CA THR A 414 -13.68 12.06 -9.50
C THR A 414 -12.39 11.80 -10.27
N TYR A 415 -12.50 11.82 -11.57
CA TYR A 415 -11.41 11.59 -12.52
C TYR A 415 -11.29 12.75 -13.48
N TYR A 416 -10.09 13.14 -13.82
CA TYR A 416 -9.82 14.03 -14.94
C TYR A 416 -9.09 13.30 -16.05
N ASN A 417 -9.81 12.94 -17.11
CA ASN A 417 -9.20 12.32 -18.28
C ASN A 417 -8.57 13.38 -19.18
N TYR A 418 -7.28 13.60 -19.02
CA TYR A 418 -6.50 14.54 -19.84
C TYR A 418 -6.01 13.94 -21.18
N THR A 419 -6.39 12.69 -21.48
CA THR A 419 -5.99 12.04 -22.73
C THR A 419 -6.99 12.32 -23.86
N ASP A 420 -6.57 12.07 -25.09
CA ASP A 420 -7.42 12.22 -26.28
C ASP A 420 -8.32 11.01 -26.54
N GLU A 421 -8.27 9.98 -25.68
CA GLU A 421 -9.00 8.74 -25.82
C GLU A 421 -9.95 8.51 -24.63
N ILE A 422 -11.00 7.68 -24.85
CA ILE A 422 -11.86 7.22 -23.76
C ILE A 422 -11.07 6.23 -22.91
N VAL A 423 -11.15 6.36 -21.59
CA VAL A 423 -10.58 5.38 -20.65
C VAL A 423 -11.71 4.63 -19.95
N GLU A 424 -11.57 3.32 -19.87
CA GLU A 424 -12.52 2.38 -19.26
C GLU A 424 -11.84 1.57 -18.15
N PHE A 425 -12.61 0.71 -17.48
CA PHE A 425 -12.07 -0.20 -16.46
C PHE A 425 -11.03 -1.14 -17.04
N GLY A 426 -9.90 -1.30 -16.33
CA GLY A 426 -8.87 -2.28 -16.67
C GLY A 426 -7.77 -2.37 -15.63
N LEU A 427 -6.92 -3.39 -15.76
CA LEU A 427 -5.87 -3.75 -14.79
C LEU A 427 -4.54 -3.02 -15.03
N LEU A 428 -4.43 -2.25 -16.10
CA LEU A 428 -3.20 -1.59 -16.47
C LEU A 428 -3.20 -0.14 -15.96
N SER A 429 -2.04 0.42 -15.68
CA SER A 429 -1.89 1.81 -15.24
C SER A 429 -2.38 2.85 -16.26
N ILE A 430 -2.63 2.44 -17.51
CA ILE A 430 -3.27 3.29 -18.55
C ILE A 430 -4.79 3.21 -18.54
N ASP A 431 -5.35 2.17 -17.95
CA ASP A 431 -6.78 1.99 -17.70
C ASP A 431 -7.15 2.66 -16.36
N GLU A 432 -8.40 2.54 -15.90
CA GLU A 432 -8.81 3.07 -14.61
C GLU A 432 -9.47 2.01 -13.71
N MET A 433 -9.40 2.27 -12.39
CA MET A 433 -10.04 1.48 -11.36
C MET A 433 -10.81 2.36 -10.38
N MET A 434 -11.82 1.76 -9.72
CA MET A 434 -12.56 2.36 -8.63
C MET A 434 -12.86 1.27 -7.60
N ILE A 435 -11.92 1.08 -6.67
CA ILE A 435 -11.98 -0.01 -5.68
C ILE A 435 -11.82 0.56 -4.27
N SER A 436 -12.61 0.05 -3.33
CA SER A 436 -12.36 0.20 -1.90
C SER A 436 -11.89 -1.12 -1.32
N PHE A 437 -10.78 -1.09 -0.62
CA PHE A 437 -10.26 -2.19 0.18
C PHE A 437 -10.42 -1.88 1.67
N GLY A 438 -10.57 -2.92 2.47
CA GLY A 438 -10.63 -2.78 3.91
C GLY A 438 -10.50 -4.11 4.62
N LEU A 439 -10.45 -4.04 5.94
CA LEU A 439 -10.54 -5.17 6.83
C LEU A 439 -11.72 -4.98 7.78
N TYR A 440 -12.49 -6.03 7.94
CA TYR A 440 -13.65 -6.03 8.84
C TYR A 440 -13.73 -7.37 9.58
N PHE A 441 -14.56 -7.41 10.61
CA PHE A 441 -15.01 -8.64 11.24
C PHE A 441 -16.50 -8.54 11.54
N THR A 442 -17.15 -9.71 11.66
CA THR A 442 -18.56 -9.81 12.05
C THR A 442 -18.69 -9.90 13.57
N GLU A 443 -19.91 -9.69 14.10
CA GLU A 443 -20.16 -9.88 15.53
C GLU A 443 -20.18 -11.35 15.96
N GLU A 444 -20.19 -12.28 14.99
CA GLU A 444 -20.10 -13.69 15.29
C GLU A 444 -18.74 -14.00 15.95
N GLN A 445 -18.78 -14.27 17.26
CA GLN A 445 -17.60 -14.68 18.00
C GLN A 445 -17.20 -16.07 17.57
N LEU A 446 -15.91 -16.29 17.35
CA LEU A 446 -15.37 -17.63 17.32
C LEU A 446 -15.67 -18.29 18.66
N ASN A 447 -16.70 -19.14 18.68
CA ASN A 447 -16.92 -20.01 19.82
C ASN A 447 -15.65 -20.84 19.98
N ASN A 448 -14.96 -20.67 21.11
CA ASN A 448 -13.79 -21.46 21.48
C ASN A 448 -14.09 -22.94 21.74
N ASP A 449 -15.28 -23.41 21.37
CA ASP A 449 -15.58 -24.83 21.34
C ASP A 449 -14.76 -25.48 20.24
N ILE A 450 -13.72 -26.17 20.67
CA ILE A 450 -12.81 -26.97 19.82
C ILE A 450 -13.59 -27.89 18.86
N ASN A 451 -14.85 -28.21 19.20
CA ASN A 451 -15.71 -29.08 18.40
C ASN A 451 -16.21 -28.43 17.10
N ASP A 452 -16.36 -27.09 17.04
CA ASP A 452 -16.83 -26.41 15.80
C ASP A 452 -15.71 -26.21 14.74
N LYS A 453 -14.48 -26.57 15.11
CA LYS A 453 -13.30 -26.42 14.22
C LYS A 453 -12.77 -27.76 13.72
N LEU A 454 -13.42 -28.84 14.04
CA LEU A 454 -13.05 -30.15 13.52
C LEU A 454 -13.73 -30.37 12.17
N PRO A 455 -13.05 -31.08 11.24
CA PRO A 455 -13.69 -31.48 9.99
C PRO A 455 -14.98 -32.27 10.25
N ASP A 456 -16.01 -32.03 9.49
CA ASP A 456 -17.29 -32.76 9.60
C ASP A 456 -17.19 -34.24 9.19
N LYS A 457 -16.17 -34.58 8.42
CA LYS A 457 -15.99 -35.91 7.84
C LYS A 457 -14.53 -36.23 7.58
N ILE A 458 -14.20 -37.49 7.50
CA ILE A 458 -12.90 -37.96 6.99
C ILE A 458 -12.85 -37.64 5.50
N LEU A 459 -11.84 -36.87 5.07
CA LEU A 459 -11.59 -36.56 3.67
C LEU A 459 -10.10 -36.71 3.38
N LEU A 460 -9.77 -37.32 2.24
CA LEU A 460 -8.43 -37.32 1.69
C LEU A 460 -8.44 -36.42 0.45
N HIS A 461 -7.66 -35.37 0.50
CA HIS A 461 -7.54 -34.40 -0.60
C HIS A 461 -6.58 -34.89 -1.68
N SER A 462 -6.71 -34.35 -2.89
CA SER A 462 -5.73 -34.58 -3.93
C SER A 462 -4.36 -34.05 -3.49
N ASN A 463 -3.31 -34.83 -3.80
CA ASN A 463 -1.95 -34.39 -3.52
C ASN A 463 -1.57 -33.17 -4.37
N PHE A 464 -0.80 -32.26 -3.79
CA PHE A 464 -0.33 -31.06 -4.47
C PHE A 464 1.14 -30.75 -4.13
N PRO A 465 1.96 -30.32 -5.14
CA PRO A 465 1.64 -30.32 -6.57
C PRO A 465 1.44 -31.71 -7.17
N ASN A 466 0.69 -31.81 -8.28
CA ASN A 466 0.54 -33.03 -9.08
C ASN A 466 0.34 -32.68 -10.56
N PRO A 467 1.32 -32.95 -11.46
CA PRO A 467 2.59 -33.65 -11.24
C PRO A 467 3.54 -32.91 -10.29
N PHE A 468 4.43 -33.65 -9.60
CA PHE A 468 5.36 -33.09 -8.64
C PHE A 468 6.83 -33.46 -8.95
N ASN A 469 7.78 -32.62 -8.43
CA ASN A 469 9.22 -32.82 -8.64
C ASN A 469 10.05 -32.13 -7.54
N PRO A 470 10.70 -32.84 -6.61
CA PRO A 470 10.41 -34.22 -6.24
C PRO A 470 9.40 -34.34 -5.08
N VAL A 471 8.82 -33.23 -4.60
CA VAL A 471 8.00 -33.17 -3.37
C VAL A 471 6.53 -32.93 -3.70
N THR A 472 5.64 -33.61 -2.97
CA THR A 472 4.20 -33.35 -2.97
C THR A 472 3.65 -33.47 -1.56
N SER A 473 2.59 -32.72 -1.25
CA SER A 473 1.86 -32.76 0.02
C SER A 473 0.56 -33.55 -0.12
N LEU A 474 0.26 -34.40 0.85
CA LEU A 474 -1.01 -35.10 0.99
C LEU A 474 -1.75 -34.49 2.18
N ARG A 475 -2.96 -33.96 1.95
CA ARG A 475 -3.83 -33.39 3.00
C ARG A 475 -4.97 -34.34 3.31
N TYR A 476 -5.36 -34.41 4.57
CA TYR A 476 -6.50 -35.21 5.02
C TYR A 476 -7.15 -34.63 6.27
N ASP A 477 -8.43 -34.84 6.40
CA ASP A 477 -9.27 -34.28 7.46
C ASP A 477 -9.73 -35.37 8.39
N LEU A 478 -9.62 -35.15 9.72
CA LEU A 478 -10.02 -36.07 10.76
C LEU A 478 -11.06 -35.41 11.68
N PRO A 479 -12.33 -35.85 11.67
CA PRO A 479 -13.35 -35.31 12.55
C PRO A 479 -13.19 -35.70 14.03
N GLU A 480 -12.44 -36.78 14.31
CA GLU A 480 -12.17 -37.30 15.64
C GLU A 480 -10.78 -37.95 15.71
N ASP A 481 -10.25 -38.10 16.91
CA ASP A 481 -8.99 -38.79 17.13
C ASP A 481 -9.07 -40.23 16.61
N GLY A 482 -8.09 -40.65 15.82
CA GLY A 482 -8.14 -41.97 15.19
C GLY A 482 -6.79 -42.53 14.79
N LEU A 483 -6.80 -43.80 14.38
CA LEU A 483 -5.64 -44.44 13.76
C LEU A 483 -5.62 -44.13 12.28
N VAL A 484 -4.53 -43.53 11.83
CA VAL A 484 -4.33 -43.16 10.42
C VAL A 484 -3.19 -43.96 9.84
N ASN A 485 -3.40 -44.51 8.65
CA ASN A 485 -2.35 -45.09 7.82
C ASN A 485 -2.39 -44.46 6.44
N ILE A 486 -1.29 -43.80 6.04
CA ILE A 486 -1.08 -43.25 4.69
C ILE A 486 0.14 -43.93 4.11
N THR A 487 -0.06 -44.68 3.03
CA THR A 487 0.99 -45.50 2.41
C THR A 487 0.99 -45.27 0.91
N ILE A 488 2.17 -44.99 0.37
CA ILE A 488 2.39 -44.82 -1.08
C ILE A 488 2.65 -46.20 -1.71
N TYR A 489 1.99 -46.47 -2.82
CA TYR A 489 2.11 -47.71 -3.60
C TYR A 489 2.55 -47.39 -5.04
N ASP A 490 3.30 -48.30 -5.63
CA ASP A 490 3.56 -48.30 -7.06
C ASP A 490 2.37 -48.90 -7.85
N MET A 491 2.43 -48.82 -9.15
CA MET A 491 1.38 -49.36 -10.04
C MET A 491 1.17 -50.86 -9.99
N MET A 492 2.09 -51.59 -9.33
CA MET A 492 1.97 -53.03 -9.10
C MET A 492 1.40 -53.34 -7.70
N GLY A 493 1.00 -52.29 -6.94
CA GLY A 493 0.47 -52.44 -5.58
C GLY A 493 1.54 -52.74 -4.52
N ARG A 494 2.82 -52.56 -4.80
CA ARG A 494 3.89 -52.75 -3.82
C ARG A 494 4.05 -51.47 -3.00
N VAL A 495 4.24 -51.64 -1.70
CA VAL A 495 4.53 -50.52 -0.79
C VAL A 495 5.84 -49.86 -1.19
N VAL A 496 5.80 -48.56 -1.38
CA VAL A 496 6.94 -47.69 -1.66
C VAL A 496 7.37 -46.99 -0.37
N LYS A 497 6.44 -46.32 0.31
CA LYS A 497 6.70 -45.63 1.56
C LYS A 497 5.45 -45.54 2.44
N THR A 498 5.63 -45.74 3.74
CA THR A 498 4.59 -45.43 4.73
C THR A 498 4.86 -44.05 5.32
N LEU A 499 3.99 -43.09 5.03
CA LEU A 499 4.12 -41.70 5.47
C LEU A 499 3.58 -41.50 6.89
N VAL A 500 2.41 -42.09 7.18
CA VAL A 500 1.76 -42.06 8.50
C VAL A 500 1.32 -43.47 8.87
N ASN A 501 1.57 -43.87 10.12
CA ASN A 501 1.04 -45.09 10.67
C ASN A 501 0.97 -45.00 12.21
N GLY A 502 -0.12 -44.41 12.70
CA GLY A 502 -0.28 -44.20 14.14
C GLY A 502 -1.52 -43.39 14.49
N SER A 503 -1.71 -43.18 15.80
CA SER A 503 -2.78 -42.33 16.31
C SER A 503 -2.51 -40.86 15.95
N GLN A 504 -3.52 -40.21 15.39
CA GLN A 504 -3.55 -38.79 15.07
C GLN A 504 -4.73 -38.14 15.79
N THR A 505 -4.55 -36.92 16.27
CA THR A 505 -5.64 -36.10 16.83
C THR A 505 -6.57 -35.64 15.73
N ALA A 506 -7.81 -35.32 16.09
CA ALA A 506 -8.75 -34.64 15.19
C ALA A 506 -8.15 -33.33 14.59
N GLY A 507 -8.64 -32.91 13.44
CA GLY A 507 -8.22 -31.68 12.75
C GLY A 507 -7.81 -31.89 11.30
N TYR A 508 -7.43 -30.81 10.64
CA TYR A 508 -6.86 -30.79 9.29
C TYR A 508 -5.39 -31.17 9.35
N LYS A 509 -4.96 -32.11 8.50
CA LYS A 509 -3.61 -32.70 8.54
C LYS A 509 -2.94 -32.64 7.18
N SER A 510 -1.61 -32.51 7.18
CA SER A 510 -0.78 -32.56 5.98
C SER A 510 0.48 -33.38 6.22
N ILE A 511 0.95 -34.09 5.20
CA ILE A 511 2.20 -34.84 5.21
C ILE A 511 2.87 -34.77 3.85
N LYS A 512 4.17 -34.48 3.82
CA LYS A 512 4.96 -34.39 2.58
C LYS A 512 5.56 -35.74 2.19
N TRP A 513 5.57 -36.02 0.89
CA TRP A 513 6.32 -37.10 0.28
C TRP A 513 7.34 -36.54 -0.74
N ASN A 514 8.60 -36.87 -0.54
CA ASN A 514 9.73 -36.36 -1.33
C ASN A 514 10.25 -37.38 -2.36
N ALA A 515 9.37 -38.17 -2.94
CA ALA A 515 9.69 -39.23 -3.93
C ALA A 515 10.78 -40.21 -3.45
N THR A 516 10.76 -40.61 -2.17
CA THR A 516 11.67 -41.63 -1.60
C THR A 516 10.90 -42.84 -1.12
N ASN A 517 11.57 -43.98 -1.08
CA ASN A 517 11.06 -45.20 -0.45
C ASN A 517 11.30 -45.20 1.10
N ASP A 518 10.89 -46.27 1.80
CA ASP A 518 11.10 -46.43 3.25
C ASP A 518 12.58 -46.42 3.68
N ARG A 519 13.51 -46.58 2.75
CA ARG A 519 14.96 -46.49 3.01
C ARG A 519 15.51 -45.10 2.70
N ASN A 520 14.64 -44.14 2.38
CA ASN A 520 14.98 -42.78 1.91
C ASN A 520 15.79 -42.76 0.60
N GLU A 521 15.67 -43.82 -0.23
CA GLU A 521 16.28 -43.86 -1.56
C GLU A 521 15.29 -43.26 -2.59
N PRO A 522 15.73 -42.42 -3.53
CA PRO A 522 14.87 -41.87 -4.55
C PRO A 522 14.17 -42.93 -5.37
N VAL A 523 12.90 -42.73 -5.68
CA VAL A 523 12.14 -43.62 -6.56
C VAL A 523 12.07 -43.04 -7.99
N SER A 524 11.81 -43.92 -8.97
CA SER A 524 11.72 -43.51 -10.38
C SER A 524 10.53 -42.58 -10.62
N ALA A 525 10.65 -41.68 -11.58
CA ALA A 525 9.49 -40.92 -12.06
C ALA A 525 8.41 -41.90 -12.56
N GLY A 526 7.15 -41.65 -12.19
CA GLY A 526 6.03 -42.51 -12.56
C GLY A 526 4.75 -42.17 -11.80
N LEU A 527 3.72 -42.97 -12.02
CA LEU A 527 2.45 -42.90 -11.30
C LEU A 527 2.54 -43.70 -9.99
N TYR A 528 2.06 -43.08 -8.92
CA TYR A 528 1.95 -43.69 -7.59
C TYR A 528 0.52 -43.56 -7.07
N LEU A 529 0.12 -44.44 -6.17
CA LEU A 529 -1.18 -44.44 -5.51
C LEU A 529 -0.99 -44.25 -4.01
N TYR A 530 -1.95 -43.65 -3.36
CA TYR A 530 -1.97 -43.51 -1.89
C TYR A 530 -3.40 -43.64 -1.34
#